data_c90326c6de766cd3d03c01fb9c091b9b
#
_entry.id   c90326c6de766cd3d03c01fb9c091b9b
#
_cell.length_a   1.000
_cell.length_b   1.000
_cell.length_c   1.000
_cell.angle_alpha   90.00
_cell.angle_beta   90.00
_cell.angle_gamma   90.00
#
_symmetry.space_group_name_H-M   'P 1'
#
loop_
_entity.id
_entity.type
_entity.pdbx_description
1 polymer ?
#
loop_
_entity_poly.entity_id
_entity_poly.type
_entity_poly.pdbx_seq_one_letter_code
_entity_poly.pdbx_strand_id
1 'polypeptide(L)'
;PWWYFGMAFQLYVIYALFLRKSSDKVLWGIIAGVWTLLIVLSSLGLDNWVFAFRYNSIGWLPVFCVGILLSRHPVHISWRWISLGVVLFVLSLFNRYLWVVSPILALFPVAAVLPLARKEPLQNVLLFMGKLSAALFVTHAFVRQQVLAHDQALPPEISGLLYLVLCIVVAWVYRLCLTCFYKKIHL
;
A
#
# COMPACT_ATOMS: atom_id res chain seq x y z
N PRO A 1 13.03 0.93 -0.82
CA PRO A 1 12.05 -0.04 -1.37
C PRO A 1 12.17 -1.42 -0.75
N TRP A 2 13.39 -1.87 -0.39
CA TRP A 2 13.63 -3.21 0.19
C TRP A 2 12.88 -3.45 1.52
N TRP A 3 12.66 -2.40 2.31
CA TRP A 3 11.91 -2.50 3.56
C TRP A 3 10.49 -3.04 3.35
N TYR A 4 9.83 -2.69 2.24
CA TYR A 4 8.49 -3.19 1.93
C TYR A 4 8.47 -4.69 1.65
N PHE A 5 9.45 -5.22 0.92
CA PHE A 5 9.56 -6.66 0.71
C PHE A 5 9.77 -7.40 2.02
N GLY A 6 10.66 -6.90 2.87
CA GLY A 6 10.88 -7.46 4.20
C GLY A 6 9.59 -7.44 5.03
N MET A 7 8.87 -6.33 5.03
CA MET A 7 7.59 -6.17 5.73
C MET A 7 6.52 -7.12 5.16
N ALA A 8 6.35 -7.17 3.85
CA ALA A 8 5.37 -8.05 3.22
C ALA A 8 5.69 -9.52 3.49
N PHE A 9 6.95 -9.93 3.37
CA PHE A 9 7.39 -11.27 3.70
C PHE A 9 7.07 -11.63 5.16
N GLN A 10 7.39 -10.74 6.12
CA GLN A 10 7.07 -10.94 7.52
C GLN A 10 5.56 -11.10 7.75
N LEU A 11 4.72 -10.27 7.11
CA LEU A 11 3.26 -10.38 7.23
C LEU A 11 2.74 -11.72 6.68
N TYR A 12 3.28 -12.20 5.57
CA TYR A 12 2.90 -13.50 5.02
C TYR A 12 3.36 -14.66 5.91
N VAL A 13 4.54 -14.59 6.52
CA VAL A 13 5.00 -15.58 7.50
C VAL A 13 4.09 -15.57 8.72
N ILE A 14 3.79 -14.40 9.28
CA ILE A 14 2.86 -14.25 10.42
C ILE A 14 1.48 -14.81 10.06
N TYR A 15 0.99 -14.54 8.85
CA TYR A 15 -0.27 -15.08 8.35
C TYR A 15 -0.25 -16.62 8.30
N ALA A 16 0.77 -17.19 7.67
CA ALA A 16 0.88 -18.62 7.48
C ALA A 16 0.97 -19.39 8.82
N LEU A 17 1.71 -18.84 9.77
CA LEU A 17 1.97 -19.49 11.06
C LEU A 17 0.85 -19.25 12.07
N PHE A 18 0.28 -18.06 12.12
CA PHE A 18 -0.62 -17.65 13.22
C PHE A 18 -1.99 -17.18 12.73
N LEU A 19 -2.09 -16.22 11.80
CA LEU A 19 -3.34 -15.52 11.53
C LEU A 19 -4.33 -16.35 10.70
N ARG A 20 -3.86 -17.27 9.87
CA ARG A 20 -4.70 -18.10 9.00
C ARG A 20 -5.77 -18.86 9.79
N LYS A 21 -5.41 -19.38 10.98
CA LYS A 21 -6.28 -20.16 11.87
C LYS A 21 -6.85 -19.37 13.04
N SER A 22 -6.49 -18.08 13.15
CA SER A 22 -6.96 -17.23 14.26
C SER A 22 -8.45 -16.95 14.15
N SER A 23 -9.12 -16.87 15.29
CA SER A 23 -10.52 -16.44 15.36
C SER A 23 -10.63 -14.94 15.07
N ASP A 24 -11.81 -14.49 14.65
CA ASP A 24 -12.06 -13.08 14.38
C ASP A 24 -11.88 -12.20 15.61
N LYS A 25 -12.18 -12.74 16.82
CA LYS A 25 -11.92 -12.05 18.10
C LYS A 25 -10.44 -11.74 18.29
N VAL A 26 -9.56 -12.68 17.94
CA VAL A 26 -8.11 -12.47 18.00
C VAL A 26 -7.67 -11.41 17.00
N LEU A 27 -8.19 -11.46 15.76
CA LEU A 27 -7.87 -10.45 14.75
C LEU A 27 -8.31 -9.05 15.19
N TRP A 28 -9.52 -8.89 15.76
CA TRP A 28 -9.99 -7.64 16.33
C TRP A 28 -9.14 -7.19 17.52
N GLY A 29 -8.71 -8.10 18.37
CA GLY A 29 -7.79 -7.82 19.48
C GLY A 29 -6.44 -7.28 19.00
N ILE A 30 -5.87 -7.85 17.94
CA ILE A 30 -4.63 -7.37 17.32
C ILE A 30 -4.83 -5.97 16.75
N ILE A 31 -5.92 -5.73 16.01
CA ILE A 31 -6.24 -4.42 15.44
C ILE A 31 -6.32 -3.37 16.54
N ALA A 32 -7.13 -3.62 17.55
CA ALA A 32 -7.33 -2.70 18.65
C ALA A 32 -6.02 -2.47 19.44
N GLY A 33 -5.28 -3.53 19.76
CA GLY A 33 -4.05 -3.45 20.56
C GLY A 33 -2.95 -2.65 19.85
N VAL A 34 -2.70 -2.92 18.56
CA VAL A 34 -1.67 -2.19 17.81
C VAL A 34 -2.06 -0.72 17.63
N TRP A 35 -3.33 -0.44 17.37
CA TRP A 35 -3.76 0.96 17.22
C TRP A 35 -3.71 1.72 18.52
N THR A 36 -4.17 1.13 19.61
CA THR A 36 -4.05 1.74 20.94
C THR A 36 -2.59 2.06 21.24
N LEU A 37 -1.68 1.10 20.99
CA LEU A 37 -0.24 1.32 21.15
C LEU A 37 0.25 2.53 20.35
N LEU A 38 -0.06 2.59 19.05
CA LEU A 38 0.39 3.69 18.20
C LEU A 38 -0.19 5.03 18.62
N ILE A 39 -1.46 5.09 19.02
CA ILE A 39 -2.11 6.31 19.51
C ILE A 39 -1.46 6.77 20.82
N VAL A 40 -1.20 5.85 21.75
CA VAL A 40 -0.53 6.15 23.03
C VAL A 40 0.87 6.68 22.78
N LEU A 41 1.67 6.04 21.92
CA LEU A 41 3.00 6.52 21.57
C LEU A 41 2.98 7.91 20.96
N SER A 42 2.03 8.18 20.06
CA SER A 42 1.84 9.52 19.47
C SER A 42 1.43 10.56 20.51
N SER A 43 0.55 10.20 21.46
CA SER A 43 0.09 11.10 22.52
C SER A 43 1.23 11.42 23.51
N LEU A 44 2.16 10.51 23.71
CA LEU A 44 3.36 10.72 24.55
C LEU A 44 4.47 11.50 23.82
N GLY A 45 4.26 11.91 22.57
CA GLY A 45 5.27 12.61 21.79
C GLY A 45 6.40 11.73 21.28
N LEU A 46 6.23 10.41 21.33
CA LEU A 46 7.21 9.43 20.87
C LEU A 46 7.08 9.14 19.35
N ASP A 47 7.01 10.19 18.54
CA ASP A 47 6.75 10.09 17.09
C ASP A 47 7.80 9.30 16.32
N ASN A 48 9.04 9.32 16.77
CA ASN A 48 10.11 8.52 16.16
C ASN A 48 9.77 7.03 16.23
N TRP A 49 9.15 6.55 17.31
CA TRP A 49 8.70 5.17 17.45
C TRP A 49 7.50 4.87 16.56
N VAL A 50 6.52 5.79 16.49
CA VAL A 50 5.37 5.67 15.58
C VAL A 50 5.84 5.57 14.14
N PHE A 51 6.81 6.42 13.75
CA PHE A 51 7.42 6.40 12.44
C PHE A 51 8.14 5.08 12.17
N ALA A 52 8.95 4.59 13.13
CA ALA A 52 9.63 3.30 13.01
C ALA A 52 8.64 2.14 12.81
N PHE A 53 7.53 2.11 13.56
CA PHE A 53 6.49 1.08 13.40
C PHE A 53 5.81 1.13 12.03
N ARG A 54 5.68 2.29 11.39
CA ARG A 54 5.14 2.41 10.03
C ARG A 54 6.00 1.78 8.95
N TYR A 55 7.29 1.59 9.20
CA TYR A 55 8.21 0.95 8.25
C TYR A 55 8.44 -0.54 8.56
N ASN A 56 7.69 -1.11 9.49
CA ASN A 56 7.76 -2.53 9.81
C ASN A 56 6.39 -3.22 9.77
N SER A 57 6.38 -4.54 9.90
CA SER A 57 5.18 -5.37 9.85
C SER A 57 4.16 -5.06 10.95
N ILE A 58 4.60 -4.59 12.13
CA ILE A 58 3.70 -4.32 13.26
C ILE A 58 2.72 -3.20 12.92
N GLY A 59 3.20 -2.10 12.33
CA GLY A 59 2.33 -0.96 11.96
C GLY A 59 1.31 -1.30 10.87
N TRP A 60 1.61 -2.28 10.00
CA TRP A 60 0.72 -2.73 8.93
C TRP A 60 -0.13 -3.94 9.30
N LEU A 61 0.15 -4.58 10.44
CA LEU A 61 -0.59 -5.74 10.91
C LEU A 61 -2.10 -5.48 11.05
N PRO A 62 -2.58 -4.33 11.59
CA PRO A 62 -4.01 -4.04 11.65
C PRO A 62 -4.69 -4.04 10.29
N VAL A 63 -4.08 -3.39 9.28
CA VAL A 63 -4.64 -3.34 7.91
C VAL A 63 -4.68 -4.73 7.31
N PHE A 64 -3.65 -5.54 7.53
CA PHE A 64 -3.59 -6.91 7.08
C PHE A 64 -4.68 -7.77 7.73
N CYS A 65 -4.90 -7.62 9.04
CA CYS A 65 -5.98 -8.30 9.78
C CYS A 65 -7.37 -7.87 9.27
N VAL A 66 -7.58 -6.59 8.94
CA VAL A 66 -8.82 -6.13 8.30
C VAL A 66 -9.01 -6.79 6.95
N GLY A 67 -7.96 -6.92 6.15
CA GLY A 67 -8.03 -7.65 4.88
C GLY A 67 -8.48 -9.11 5.06
N ILE A 68 -7.98 -9.79 6.09
CA ILE A 68 -8.42 -11.17 6.43
C ILE A 68 -9.91 -11.18 6.82
N LEU A 69 -10.32 -10.26 7.70
CA LEU A 69 -11.73 -10.17 8.12
C LEU A 69 -12.67 -9.90 6.95
N LEU A 70 -12.32 -8.98 6.07
CA LEU A 70 -13.10 -8.65 4.87
C LEU A 70 -13.18 -9.83 3.89
N SER A 71 -12.11 -10.65 3.81
CA SER A 71 -12.13 -11.86 2.97
C SER A 71 -13.03 -12.95 3.54
N ARG A 72 -13.18 -13.04 4.87
CA ARG A 72 -14.07 -13.98 5.54
C ARG A 72 -15.52 -13.51 5.56
N HIS A 73 -15.73 -12.22 5.74
CA HIS A 73 -17.03 -11.57 5.88
C HIS A 73 -17.13 -10.42 4.89
N PRO A 74 -17.57 -10.68 3.65
CA PRO A 74 -17.77 -9.62 2.67
C PRO A 74 -18.80 -8.61 3.21
N VAL A 75 -18.40 -7.37 3.35
CA VAL A 75 -19.26 -6.29 3.88
C VAL A 75 -19.68 -5.37 2.75
N HIS A 76 -20.98 -5.15 2.62
CA HIS A 76 -21.51 -4.11 1.77
C HIS A 76 -21.49 -2.77 2.51
N ILE A 77 -20.50 -1.93 2.19
CA ILE A 77 -20.38 -0.61 2.77
C ILE A 77 -21.24 0.35 1.95
N SER A 78 -22.18 1.05 2.58
CA SER A 78 -22.98 2.05 1.88
C SER A 78 -22.13 3.22 1.41
N TRP A 79 -22.52 3.86 0.31
CA TRP A 79 -21.78 4.98 -0.28
C TRP A 79 -21.55 6.13 0.70
N ARG A 80 -22.49 6.34 1.63
CA ARG A 80 -22.35 7.36 2.69
C ARG A 80 -21.12 7.12 3.57
N TRP A 81 -20.90 5.87 4.00
CA TRP A 81 -19.73 5.50 4.81
C TRP A 81 -18.44 5.56 4.01
N ILE A 82 -18.49 5.19 2.72
CA ILE A 82 -17.34 5.33 1.82
C ILE A 82 -16.95 6.81 1.71
N SER A 83 -17.91 7.70 1.45
CA SER A 83 -17.65 9.14 1.34
C SER A 83 -17.09 9.72 2.63
N LEU A 84 -17.66 9.38 3.79
CA LEU A 84 -17.15 9.80 5.08
C LEU A 84 -15.71 9.31 5.30
N GLY A 85 -15.43 8.05 4.99
CA GLY A 85 -14.09 7.46 5.10
C GLY A 85 -13.08 8.13 4.18
N VAL A 86 -13.46 8.51 2.95
CA VAL A 86 -12.61 9.29 2.03
C VAL A 86 -12.29 10.67 2.62
N VAL A 87 -13.28 11.37 3.18
CA VAL A 87 -13.05 12.66 3.85
C VAL A 87 -12.10 12.49 5.03
N LEU A 88 -12.32 11.50 5.88
CA LEU A 88 -11.42 11.20 7.01
C LEU A 88 -10.01 10.83 6.54
N PHE A 89 -9.88 10.10 5.44
CA PHE A 89 -8.58 9.80 4.84
C PHE A 89 -7.85 11.09 4.41
N VAL A 90 -8.54 11.99 3.71
CA VAL A 90 -7.96 13.28 3.31
C VAL A 90 -7.55 14.10 4.54
N LEU A 91 -8.43 14.18 5.56
CA LEU A 91 -8.11 14.88 6.81
C LEU A 91 -6.91 14.25 7.54
N SER A 92 -6.72 12.93 7.42
CA SER A 92 -5.59 12.24 8.03
C SER A 92 -4.22 12.64 7.44
N LEU A 93 -4.19 13.21 6.24
CA LEU A 93 -2.97 13.71 5.62
C LEU A 93 -2.48 15.00 6.27
N PHE A 94 -3.37 15.75 6.93
CA PHE A 94 -3.09 17.04 7.58
C PHE A 94 -3.13 16.99 9.11
N ASN A 95 -3.64 15.88 9.68
CA ASN A 95 -3.79 15.74 11.13
C ASN A 95 -2.89 14.62 11.66
N ARG A 96 -2.00 14.96 12.58
CA ARG A 96 -1.02 14.05 13.18
C ARG A 96 -1.67 12.81 13.81
N TYR A 97 -2.77 12.98 14.55
CA TYR A 97 -3.44 11.86 15.24
C TYR A 97 -4.18 10.95 14.26
N LEU A 98 -4.85 11.54 13.28
CA LEU A 98 -5.52 10.78 12.22
C LEU A 98 -4.51 10.09 11.29
N TRP A 99 -3.29 10.63 11.16
CA TRP A 99 -2.23 10.02 10.38
C TRP A 99 -1.86 8.61 10.88
N VAL A 100 -1.96 8.36 12.20
CA VAL A 100 -1.71 7.03 12.77
C VAL A 100 -2.66 5.98 12.22
N VAL A 101 -3.92 6.34 12.01
CA VAL A 101 -4.97 5.44 11.47
C VAL A 101 -5.14 5.54 9.96
N SER A 102 -4.40 6.42 9.28
CA SER A 102 -4.50 6.63 7.82
C SER A 102 -4.34 5.35 6.98
N PRO A 103 -3.54 4.33 7.35
CA PRO A 103 -3.44 3.12 6.55
C PRO A 103 -4.77 2.37 6.40
N ILE A 104 -5.63 2.41 7.43
CA ILE A 104 -6.98 1.80 7.32
C ILE A 104 -7.94 2.73 6.60
N LEU A 105 -7.83 4.03 6.83
CA LEU A 105 -8.65 5.01 6.12
C LEU A 105 -8.41 4.94 4.61
N ALA A 106 -7.21 4.55 4.16
CA ALA A 106 -6.91 4.33 2.74
C ALA A 106 -7.76 3.23 2.07
N LEU A 107 -8.39 2.34 2.84
CA LEU A 107 -9.32 1.35 2.30
C LEU A 107 -10.60 1.99 1.71
N PHE A 108 -11.03 3.15 2.21
CA PHE A 108 -12.22 3.84 1.72
C PHE A 108 -12.04 4.42 0.30
N PRO A 109 -10.95 5.14 -0.04
CA PRO A 109 -10.67 5.51 -1.43
C PRO A 109 -10.58 4.29 -2.35
N VAL A 110 -9.96 3.19 -1.90
CA VAL A 110 -9.92 1.94 -2.68
C VAL A 110 -11.33 1.41 -2.90
N ALA A 111 -12.18 1.35 -1.85
CA ALA A 111 -13.56 0.91 -1.98
C ALA A 111 -14.40 1.83 -2.89
N ALA A 112 -14.11 3.14 -2.92
CA ALA A 112 -14.77 4.09 -3.82
C ALA A 112 -14.42 3.85 -5.29
N VAL A 113 -13.20 3.43 -5.58
CA VAL A 113 -12.71 3.18 -6.96
C VAL A 113 -13.11 1.80 -7.47
N LEU A 114 -13.32 0.81 -6.60
CA LEU A 114 -13.63 -0.57 -6.99
C LEU A 114 -14.82 -0.71 -7.97
N PRO A 115 -15.96 -0.01 -7.82
CA PRO A 115 -17.05 -0.08 -8.78
C PRO A 115 -16.67 0.47 -10.16
N LEU A 116 -15.81 1.50 -10.20
CA LEU A 116 -15.29 2.09 -11.43
C LEU A 116 -14.31 1.14 -12.12
N ALA A 117 -13.55 0.37 -11.33
CA ALA A 117 -12.60 -0.62 -11.81
C ALA A 117 -13.25 -1.77 -12.62
N ARG A 118 -14.58 -1.96 -12.48
CA ARG A 118 -15.34 -2.95 -13.25
C ARG A 118 -15.76 -2.45 -14.63
N LYS A 119 -15.60 -1.15 -14.92
CA LYS A 119 -15.97 -0.56 -16.20
C LYS A 119 -14.78 -0.62 -17.16
N GLU A 120 -15.01 -1.10 -18.39
CA GLU A 120 -14.09 -0.88 -19.50
C GLU A 120 -14.12 0.61 -19.88
N PRO A 121 -13.00 1.23 -20.21
CA PRO A 121 -11.62 0.75 -20.34
C PRO A 121 -10.79 0.76 -19.05
N LEU A 122 -11.33 1.27 -17.92
CA LEU A 122 -10.57 1.42 -16.68
C LEU A 122 -10.08 0.06 -16.14
N GLN A 123 -10.87 -0.99 -16.30
CA GLN A 123 -10.46 -2.35 -15.93
C GLN A 123 -9.17 -2.77 -16.64
N ASN A 124 -9.07 -2.50 -17.95
CA ASN A 124 -7.88 -2.85 -18.73
C ASN A 124 -6.64 -2.08 -18.26
N VAL A 125 -6.79 -0.79 -17.93
CA VAL A 125 -5.71 0.03 -17.36
C VAL A 125 -5.27 -0.50 -16.01
N LEU A 126 -6.21 -0.81 -15.12
CA LEU A 126 -5.89 -1.35 -13.79
C LEU A 126 -5.26 -2.74 -13.87
N LEU A 127 -5.72 -3.61 -14.76
CA LEU A 127 -5.10 -4.90 -15.02
C LEU A 127 -3.67 -4.75 -15.57
N PHE A 128 -3.45 -3.81 -16.47
CA PHE A 128 -2.12 -3.50 -16.98
C PHE A 128 -1.20 -3.01 -15.85
N MET A 129 -1.65 -2.04 -15.03
CA MET A 129 -0.90 -1.53 -13.90
C MET A 129 -0.65 -2.62 -12.84
N GLY A 130 -1.65 -3.47 -12.57
CA GLY A 130 -1.49 -4.62 -11.68
C GLY A 130 -0.41 -5.59 -12.16
N LYS A 131 -0.37 -5.88 -13.45
CA LYS A 131 0.68 -6.71 -14.06
C LYS A 131 2.07 -6.08 -14.00
N LEU A 132 2.17 -4.75 -13.91
CA LEU A 132 3.42 -4.02 -13.78
C LEU A 132 3.80 -3.75 -12.32
N SER A 133 2.90 -3.94 -11.34
CA SER A 133 3.06 -3.47 -9.97
C SER A 133 4.35 -3.96 -9.30
N ALA A 134 4.70 -5.23 -9.45
CA ALA A 134 5.94 -5.78 -8.90
C ALA A 134 7.19 -5.16 -9.56
N ALA A 135 7.17 -5.02 -10.88
CA ALA A 135 8.25 -4.38 -11.64
C ALA A 135 8.38 -2.90 -11.28
N LEU A 136 7.25 -2.16 -11.21
CA LEU A 136 7.21 -0.77 -10.75
C LEU A 136 7.81 -0.64 -9.36
N PHE A 137 7.45 -1.54 -8.46
CA PHE A 137 7.96 -1.51 -7.10
C PHE A 137 9.48 -1.70 -7.03
N VAL A 138 10.04 -2.60 -7.83
CA VAL A 138 11.50 -2.84 -7.86
C VAL A 138 12.24 -1.67 -8.51
N THR A 139 11.70 -1.11 -9.58
CA THR A 139 12.42 -0.14 -10.43
C THR A 139 12.23 1.31 -10.02
N HIS A 140 11.12 1.68 -9.34
CA HIS A 140 10.81 3.06 -9.01
C HIS A 140 11.89 3.77 -8.17
N ALA A 141 12.54 3.05 -7.27
CA ALA A 141 13.60 3.64 -6.45
C ALA A 141 14.83 4.02 -7.27
N PHE A 142 15.18 3.16 -8.24
CA PHE A 142 16.27 3.45 -9.18
C PHE A 142 15.92 4.67 -10.04
N VAL A 143 14.73 4.68 -10.63
CA VAL A 143 14.26 5.81 -11.46
C VAL A 143 14.23 7.10 -10.63
N ARG A 144 13.71 7.04 -9.39
CA ARG A 144 13.69 8.20 -8.49
C ARG A 144 15.09 8.75 -8.24
N GLN A 145 16.06 7.89 -7.99
CA GLN A 145 17.43 8.33 -7.73
C GLN A 145 18.04 9.02 -8.95
N GLN A 146 17.80 8.48 -10.15
CA GLN A 146 18.30 9.08 -11.38
C GLN A 146 17.61 10.41 -11.72
N VAL A 147 16.30 10.50 -11.57
CA VAL A 147 15.54 11.73 -11.82
C VAL A 147 15.93 12.82 -10.83
N LEU A 148 15.98 12.53 -9.52
CA LEU A 148 16.35 13.52 -8.50
C LEU A 148 17.79 14.01 -8.63
N ALA A 149 18.70 13.20 -9.17
CA ALA A 149 20.07 13.62 -9.43
C ALA A 149 20.16 14.70 -10.52
N HIS A 150 19.14 14.82 -11.39
CA HIS A 150 19.10 15.75 -12.52
C HIS A 150 18.00 16.82 -12.38
N ASP A 151 17.22 16.82 -11.30
CA ASP A 151 15.97 17.56 -11.14
C ASP A 151 16.14 19.06 -10.83
N GLN A 152 17.38 19.58 -10.73
CA GLN A 152 17.63 20.99 -10.43
C GLN A 152 17.22 21.97 -11.54
N ALA A 153 16.83 21.47 -12.71
CA ALA A 153 16.54 22.27 -13.91
C ALA A 153 15.07 22.27 -14.34
N LEU A 154 14.20 21.42 -13.77
CA LEU A 154 12.82 21.24 -14.25
C LEU A 154 11.78 21.72 -13.21
N PRO A 155 10.65 22.33 -13.64
CA PRO A 155 9.52 22.59 -12.77
C PRO A 155 9.01 21.29 -12.12
N PRO A 156 8.56 21.35 -10.82
CA PRO A 156 8.14 20.16 -10.07
C PRO A 156 7.06 19.30 -10.75
N GLU A 157 6.15 19.94 -11.47
CA GLU A 157 5.06 19.28 -12.19
C GLU A 157 5.58 18.45 -13.37
N ILE A 158 6.54 18.99 -14.12
CA ILE A 158 7.17 18.32 -15.26
C ILE A 158 8.05 17.18 -14.75
N SER A 159 8.79 17.41 -13.69
CA SER A 159 9.62 16.41 -13.04
C SER A 159 8.77 15.23 -12.52
N GLY A 160 7.64 15.51 -11.86
CA GLY A 160 6.71 14.48 -11.40
C GLY A 160 6.11 13.64 -12.53
N LEU A 161 5.71 14.28 -13.61
CA LEU A 161 5.19 13.59 -14.80
C LEU A 161 6.26 12.73 -15.48
N LEU A 162 7.46 13.28 -15.67
CA LEU A 162 8.60 12.58 -16.24
C LEU A 162 8.95 11.34 -15.40
N TYR A 163 9.00 11.51 -14.07
CA TYR A 163 9.23 10.41 -13.15
C TYR A 163 8.19 9.30 -13.30
N LEU A 164 6.90 9.64 -13.36
CA LEU A 164 5.82 8.66 -13.53
C LEU A 164 5.96 7.89 -14.83
N VAL A 165 6.20 8.59 -15.95
CA VAL A 165 6.37 7.98 -17.27
C VAL A 165 7.59 7.06 -17.30
N LEU A 166 8.72 7.52 -16.77
CA LEU A 166 9.95 6.73 -16.72
C LEU A 166 9.77 5.48 -15.85
N CYS A 167 9.08 5.58 -14.70
CA CYS A 167 8.76 4.41 -13.87
C CYS A 167 7.97 3.35 -14.66
N ILE A 168 6.96 3.76 -15.42
CA ILE A 168 6.14 2.83 -16.21
C ILE A 168 6.98 2.19 -17.32
N VAL A 169 7.76 2.97 -18.06
CA VAL A 169 8.58 2.48 -19.17
C VAL A 169 9.65 1.49 -18.64
N VAL A 170 10.39 1.87 -17.61
CA VAL A 170 11.44 1.01 -17.03
C VAL A 170 10.85 -0.27 -16.46
N ALA A 171 9.71 -0.20 -15.77
CA ALA A 171 9.03 -1.38 -15.24
C ALA A 171 8.54 -2.31 -16.38
N TRP A 172 8.03 -1.74 -17.46
CA TRP A 172 7.59 -2.51 -18.62
C TRP A 172 8.76 -3.23 -19.31
N VAL A 173 9.87 -2.53 -19.56
CA VAL A 173 11.09 -3.12 -20.11
C VAL A 173 11.64 -4.22 -19.19
N TYR A 174 11.74 -3.95 -17.89
CA TYR A 174 12.19 -4.93 -16.91
C TYR A 174 11.33 -6.21 -16.94
N ARG A 175 10.01 -6.06 -17.02
CA ARG A 175 9.08 -7.18 -17.13
C ARG A 175 9.30 -7.97 -18.43
N LEU A 176 9.51 -7.29 -19.56
CA LEU A 176 9.81 -7.96 -20.83
C LEU A 176 11.09 -8.80 -20.74
N CYS A 177 12.15 -8.21 -20.19
CA CYS A 177 13.42 -8.91 -19.97
C CYS A 177 13.23 -10.16 -19.10
N LEU A 178 12.50 -10.06 -17.99
CA LEU A 178 12.19 -11.22 -17.14
C LEU A 178 11.42 -12.29 -17.91
N THR A 179 10.41 -11.90 -18.68
CA THR A 179 9.60 -12.86 -19.46
C THR A 179 10.45 -13.59 -20.50
N CYS A 180 11.35 -12.88 -21.19
CA CYS A 180 12.29 -13.48 -22.14
C CYS A 180 13.27 -14.43 -21.44
N PHE A 181 13.77 -14.05 -20.28
CA PHE A 181 14.69 -14.87 -19.49
C PHE A 181 14.03 -16.17 -19.01
N TYR A 182 12.81 -16.10 -18.47
CA TYR A 182 12.05 -17.29 -18.06
C TYR A 182 11.76 -18.23 -19.21
N LYS A 183 11.37 -17.71 -20.38
CA LYS A 183 11.17 -18.55 -21.57
C LYS A 183 12.42 -19.31 -21.99
N LYS A 184 13.60 -18.71 -21.79
CA LYS A 184 14.91 -19.30 -22.18
C LYS A 184 15.38 -20.39 -21.20
N ILE A 185 14.95 -20.32 -19.94
CA ILE A 185 15.34 -21.32 -18.90
C ILE A 185 14.43 -22.56 -18.97
N HIS A 186 13.19 -22.41 -19.42
CA HIS A 186 12.22 -23.51 -19.49
C HIS A 186 12.12 -24.14 -20.90
N LEU A 187 13.02 -23.77 -21.81
CA LEU A 187 13.31 -24.46 -23.07
C LEU A 187 14.56 -25.32 -22.92
#